data_a4e8092ce53206b75cf0270badf86907
#
_entry.id   a4e8092ce53206b75cf0270badf86907
#
_cell.length_a   1.000
_cell.length_b   1.000
_cell.length_c   1.000
_cell.angle_alpha   90.00
_cell.angle_beta   90.00
_cell.angle_gamma   90.00
#
_symmetry.space_group_name_H-M   'P 1'
#
loop_
_entity.id
_entity.type
_entity.pdbx_description
1 polymer ?
#
loop_
_entity_poly.entity_id
_entity_poly.type
_entity_poly.pdbx_seq_one_letter_code
_entity_poly.pdbx_strand_id
1 'polypeptide(L)'
;MTDENNKERIIDGTDKEGNAIKTLLRQPTPQDYRDSQVQYNEAFRKALDSGALLRQKLTDYMREQGIWDEEKQKENDKFIEDIGAREEALKAGGIRLTDAKVVALELRDLRADFRNLLAEKNALDTNSAEGQADNARFSELVRLCIIDPDTRQPRFPDQQAYDAQGDEPWVVEAASELASMIYGLDPDYDKNLEENKFL
;
A
#
# COMPACT_ATOMS: atom_id res chain seq x y z
N MET A 1 -27.32 -8.86 6.88
CA MET A 1 -27.01 -9.85 5.82
C MET A 1 -25.73 -9.33 5.20
N THR A 2 -24.60 -9.82 5.68
CA THR A 2 -23.28 -9.49 5.13
C THR A 2 -23.12 -10.27 3.83
N ASP A 3 -22.89 -9.54 2.75
CA ASP A 3 -22.72 -10.08 1.39
C ASP A 3 -21.63 -11.16 1.36
N GLU A 4 -22.03 -12.40 1.10
CA GLU A 4 -21.11 -13.51 0.78
C GLU A 4 -20.37 -13.27 -0.55
N ASN A 5 -20.73 -12.26 -1.31
CA ASN A 5 -20.23 -11.94 -2.65
C ASN A 5 -18.89 -11.16 -2.65
N ASN A 6 -18.34 -10.80 -1.49
CA ASN A 6 -17.12 -9.97 -1.43
C ASN A 6 -15.84 -10.74 -1.06
N LYS A 7 -15.90 -12.07 -1.01
CA LYS A 7 -14.76 -12.90 -0.57
C LYS A 7 -13.80 -13.29 -1.68
N GLU A 8 -14.21 -13.19 -2.93
CA GLU A 8 -13.41 -13.55 -4.09
C GLU A 8 -13.59 -12.50 -5.19
N ARG A 9 -12.50 -12.18 -5.89
CA ARG A 9 -12.50 -11.27 -7.06
C ARG A 9 -11.73 -11.92 -8.20
N ILE A 10 -12.25 -11.79 -9.42
CA ILE A 10 -11.51 -12.15 -10.63
C ILE A 10 -10.65 -10.94 -11.00
N ILE A 11 -9.38 -11.20 -11.25
CA ILE A 11 -8.40 -10.22 -11.74
C ILE A 11 -8.07 -10.61 -13.18
N ASP A 12 -8.37 -9.72 -14.11
CA ASP A 12 -8.04 -9.85 -15.53
C ASP A 12 -6.84 -8.90 -15.80
N GLY A 13 -5.64 -9.42 -15.71
CA GLY A 13 -4.39 -8.68 -15.90
C GLY A 13 -3.63 -9.11 -17.15
N THR A 14 -2.41 -8.60 -17.31
CA THR A 14 -1.48 -8.98 -18.38
C THR A 14 -0.11 -9.33 -17.82
N ASP A 15 0.61 -10.24 -18.46
CA ASP A 15 2.03 -10.49 -18.19
C ASP A 15 2.91 -9.41 -18.87
N LYS A 16 4.22 -9.51 -18.68
CA LYS A 16 5.22 -8.61 -19.26
C LYS A 16 5.26 -8.67 -20.79
N GLU A 17 4.82 -9.76 -21.39
CA GLU A 17 4.73 -9.94 -22.83
C GLU A 17 3.39 -9.45 -23.41
N GLY A 18 2.44 -9.03 -22.56
CA GLY A 18 1.13 -8.54 -22.96
C GLY A 18 0.07 -9.64 -23.14
N ASN A 19 0.34 -10.86 -22.73
CA ASN A 19 -0.65 -11.93 -22.76
C ASN A 19 -1.67 -11.73 -21.62
N ALA A 20 -2.94 -11.96 -21.92
CA ALA A 20 -4.00 -11.87 -20.92
C ALA A 20 -3.87 -13.00 -19.89
N ILE A 21 -3.84 -12.64 -18.63
CA ILE A 21 -3.81 -13.54 -17.48
C ILE A 21 -5.09 -13.34 -16.67
N LYS A 22 -5.79 -14.44 -16.44
CA LYS A 22 -6.93 -14.47 -15.55
C LYS A 22 -6.58 -15.20 -14.26
N THR A 23 -6.85 -14.58 -13.14
CA THR A 23 -6.61 -15.18 -11.83
C THR A 23 -7.78 -14.90 -10.88
N LEU A 24 -7.90 -15.68 -9.83
CA LEU A 24 -8.90 -15.52 -8.80
C LEU A 24 -8.19 -15.10 -7.51
N LEU A 25 -8.62 -14.00 -6.95
CA LEU A 25 -8.14 -13.50 -5.67
C LEU A 25 -9.18 -13.80 -4.60
N ARG A 26 -8.79 -14.43 -3.51
CA ARG A 26 -9.65 -14.67 -2.35
C ARG A 26 -9.20 -13.90 -1.12
N GLN A 27 -10.12 -13.64 -0.21
CA GLN A 27 -9.74 -13.10 1.11
C GLN A 27 -8.90 -14.11 1.90
N PRO A 28 -7.91 -13.61 2.70
CA PRO A 28 -7.14 -14.45 3.59
C PRO A 28 -8.01 -15.12 4.66
N THR A 29 -7.76 -16.38 4.89
CA THR A 29 -8.36 -17.13 6.01
C THR A 29 -7.54 -16.94 7.30
N PRO A 30 -8.09 -17.28 8.47
CA PRO A 30 -7.31 -17.31 9.72
C PRO A 30 -6.07 -18.22 9.65
N GLN A 31 -6.08 -19.25 8.78
CA GLN A 31 -4.92 -20.10 8.57
C GLN A 31 -3.83 -19.35 7.79
N ASP A 32 -4.21 -18.63 6.72
CA ASP A 32 -3.26 -17.85 5.91
C ASP A 32 -2.54 -16.79 6.77
N TYR A 33 -3.26 -16.15 7.69
CA TYR A 33 -2.64 -15.23 8.64
C TYR A 33 -1.64 -15.92 9.60
N ARG A 34 -1.90 -17.16 10.02
CA ARG A 34 -0.95 -17.92 10.84
C ARG A 34 0.28 -18.32 10.05
N ASP A 35 0.09 -18.76 8.80
CA ASP A 35 1.19 -19.19 7.92
C ASP A 35 2.06 -17.98 7.54
N SER A 36 1.44 -16.85 7.19
CA SER A 36 2.16 -15.60 6.91
C SER A 36 2.92 -15.06 8.14
N GLN A 37 2.41 -15.30 9.36
CA GLN A 37 3.14 -14.92 10.58
C GLN A 37 4.42 -15.73 10.78
N VAL A 38 4.47 -16.98 10.30
CA VAL A 38 5.72 -17.78 10.31
C VAL A 38 6.76 -17.08 9.41
N GLN A 39 6.38 -16.65 8.21
CA GLN A 39 7.26 -15.92 7.29
C GLN A 39 7.74 -14.59 7.89
N TYR A 40 6.86 -13.86 8.57
CA TYR A 40 7.25 -12.67 9.34
C TYR A 40 8.38 -12.99 10.34
N ASN A 41 8.17 -14.02 11.18
CA ASN A 41 9.12 -14.38 12.24
C ASN A 41 10.48 -14.82 11.68
N GLU A 42 10.49 -15.51 10.56
CA GLU A 42 11.72 -15.94 9.87
C GLU A 42 12.45 -14.76 9.25
N ALA A 43 11.74 -13.91 8.51
CA ALA A 43 12.30 -12.72 7.89
C ALA A 43 12.83 -11.73 8.95
N PHE A 44 12.11 -11.55 10.05
CA PHE A 44 12.53 -10.69 11.16
C PHE A 44 13.88 -11.14 11.75
N ARG A 45 14.01 -12.45 12.05
CA ARG A 45 15.27 -13.00 12.56
C ARG A 45 16.40 -12.82 11.55
N LYS A 46 16.15 -13.17 10.28
CA LYS A 46 17.12 -13.02 9.20
C LYS A 46 17.57 -11.56 9.03
N ALA A 47 16.65 -10.61 9.13
CA ALA A 47 16.96 -9.18 9.06
C ALA A 47 17.88 -8.76 10.21
N LEU A 48 17.57 -9.16 11.46
CA LEU A 48 18.44 -8.87 12.61
C LEU A 48 19.81 -9.51 12.47
N ASP A 49 19.89 -10.75 12.02
CA ASP A 49 21.16 -11.46 11.81
C ASP A 49 22.01 -10.79 10.70
N SER A 50 21.37 -10.15 9.72
CA SER A 50 22.03 -9.38 8.68
C SER A 50 22.41 -7.94 9.10
N GLY A 51 22.07 -7.55 10.32
CA GLY A 51 22.41 -6.22 10.87
C GLY A 51 21.35 -5.14 10.63
N ALA A 52 20.12 -5.50 10.20
CA ALA A 52 19.05 -4.53 10.10
C ALA A 52 18.68 -3.94 11.47
N LEU A 53 18.42 -2.64 11.50
CA LEU A 53 17.99 -1.97 12.72
C LEU A 53 16.53 -2.25 13.00
N LEU A 54 16.16 -2.29 14.28
CA LEU A 54 14.77 -2.19 14.70
C LEU A 54 14.21 -0.82 14.28
N ARG A 55 12.92 -0.77 13.93
CA ARG A 55 12.22 0.47 13.50
C ARG A 55 12.46 1.63 14.45
N GLN A 56 12.37 1.39 15.77
CA GLN A 56 12.63 2.42 16.77
C GLN A 56 14.08 2.94 16.69
N LYS A 57 15.05 2.05 16.56
CA LYS A 57 16.47 2.44 16.45
C LYS A 57 16.77 3.17 15.14
N LEU A 58 16.13 2.76 14.06
CA LEU A 58 16.22 3.46 12.78
C LEU A 58 15.66 4.87 12.89
N THR A 59 14.52 5.06 13.56
CA THR A 59 13.92 6.38 13.80
C THR A 59 14.85 7.28 14.61
N ASP A 60 15.44 6.74 15.67
CA ASP A 60 16.40 7.49 16.50
C ASP A 60 17.63 7.92 15.67
N TYR A 61 18.18 7.00 14.89
CA TYR A 61 19.30 7.25 13.98
C TYR A 61 18.97 8.32 12.93
N MET A 62 17.79 8.24 12.30
CA MET A 62 17.35 9.22 11.33
C MET A 62 17.25 10.62 11.90
N ARG A 63 16.79 10.72 13.16
CA ARG A 63 16.72 11.99 13.88
C ARG A 63 18.11 12.54 14.18
N GLU A 64 19.03 11.71 14.67
CA GLU A 64 20.41 12.11 14.97
C GLU A 64 21.18 12.54 13.72
N GLN A 65 20.90 11.94 12.59
CA GLN A 65 21.56 12.26 11.29
C GLN A 65 20.85 13.42 10.55
N GLY A 66 19.77 13.99 11.07
CA GLY A 66 19.01 15.04 10.40
C GLY A 66 18.29 14.58 9.13
N ILE A 67 18.05 13.28 8.96
CA ILE A 67 17.32 12.72 7.82
C ILE A 67 15.82 12.91 8.02
N TRP A 68 15.34 12.68 9.24
CA TRP A 68 13.98 12.96 9.67
C TRP A 68 14.01 13.59 11.07
N ASP A 69 14.22 14.89 11.11
CA ASP A 69 14.34 15.69 12.31
C ASP A 69 13.01 16.40 12.68
N GLU A 70 13.07 17.32 13.62
CA GLU A 70 11.90 18.10 14.03
C GLU A 70 11.38 19.03 12.92
N GLU A 71 12.25 19.51 12.02
CA GLU A 71 11.86 20.37 10.91
C GLU A 71 11.06 19.56 9.88
N LYS A 72 11.52 18.38 9.52
CA LYS A 72 10.77 17.43 8.66
C LYS A 72 9.44 17.01 9.31
N GLN A 73 9.39 16.82 10.61
CA GLN A 73 8.14 16.53 11.30
C GLN A 73 7.17 17.71 11.24
N LYS A 74 7.64 18.94 11.43
CA LYS A 74 6.81 20.16 11.27
C LYS A 74 6.33 20.34 9.84
N GLU A 75 7.15 20.01 8.84
CA GLU A 75 6.78 20.02 7.43
C GLU A 75 5.64 19.03 7.17
N ASN A 76 5.75 17.81 7.70
CA ASN A 76 4.69 16.79 7.63
C ASN A 76 3.37 17.28 8.24
N ASP A 77 3.44 17.84 9.45
CA ASP A 77 2.25 18.32 10.16
C ASP A 77 1.59 19.49 9.42
N LYS A 78 2.40 20.38 8.82
CA LYS A 78 1.92 21.48 8.00
C LYS A 78 1.21 20.97 6.71
N PHE A 79 1.73 19.95 6.04
CA PHE A 79 1.02 19.34 4.91
C PHE A 79 -0.36 18.83 5.31
N ILE A 80 -0.47 18.16 6.46
CA ILE A 80 -1.76 17.66 6.96
C ILE A 80 -2.74 18.81 7.22
N GLU A 81 -2.29 19.88 7.85
CA GLU A 81 -3.10 21.07 8.12
C GLU A 81 -3.53 21.77 6.83
N ASP A 82 -2.59 22.00 5.91
CA ASP A 82 -2.83 22.70 4.64
C ASP A 82 -3.78 21.90 3.72
N ILE A 83 -3.66 20.58 3.68
CA ILE A 83 -4.57 19.70 2.95
C ILE A 83 -5.97 19.77 3.56
N GLY A 84 -6.08 19.61 4.88
CA GLY A 84 -7.36 19.67 5.58
C GLY A 84 -8.08 21.00 5.39
N ALA A 85 -7.38 22.13 5.48
CA ALA A 85 -7.97 23.44 5.27
C ALA A 85 -8.53 23.63 3.85
N ARG A 86 -7.83 23.13 2.82
CA ARG A 86 -8.30 23.22 1.44
C ARG A 86 -9.47 22.30 1.14
N GLU A 87 -9.46 21.10 1.71
CA GLU A 87 -10.62 20.19 1.62
C GLU A 87 -11.88 20.81 2.22
N GLU A 88 -11.75 21.38 3.41
CA GLU A 88 -12.87 22.06 4.07
C GLU A 88 -13.38 23.25 3.26
N ALA A 89 -12.47 24.04 2.66
CA ALA A 89 -12.85 25.15 1.79
C ALA A 89 -13.65 24.70 0.56
N LEU A 90 -13.27 23.57 -0.07
CA LEU A 90 -14.01 23.00 -1.20
C LEU A 90 -15.35 22.43 -0.76
N LYS A 91 -15.42 21.72 0.40
CA LYS A 91 -16.65 21.15 0.95
C LYS A 91 -17.67 22.21 1.37
N ALA A 92 -17.20 23.30 1.96
CA ALA A 92 -18.07 24.39 2.40
C ALA A 92 -18.80 25.08 1.22
N GLY A 93 -18.20 25.08 0.04
CA GLY A 93 -18.77 25.71 -1.13
C GLY A 93 -18.85 27.24 -1.02
N GLY A 94 -19.74 27.86 -1.79
CA GLY A 94 -19.98 29.30 -1.73
C GLY A 94 -18.91 30.17 -2.43
N ILE A 95 -17.88 29.56 -3.03
CA ILE A 95 -16.85 30.21 -3.84
C ILE A 95 -17.16 30.07 -5.33
N ARG A 96 -16.64 30.97 -6.16
CA ARG A 96 -16.81 30.87 -7.62
C ARG A 96 -16.13 29.61 -8.15
N LEU A 97 -16.70 29.00 -9.19
CA LEU A 97 -16.14 27.79 -9.81
C LEU A 97 -14.67 27.96 -10.25
N THR A 98 -14.33 29.15 -10.74
CA THR A 98 -12.94 29.48 -11.11
C THR A 98 -11.99 29.41 -9.92
N ASP A 99 -12.42 29.93 -8.78
CA ASP A 99 -11.62 29.94 -7.54
C ASP A 99 -11.55 28.53 -6.94
N ALA A 100 -12.66 27.78 -6.99
CA ALA A 100 -12.69 26.37 -6.58
C ALA A 100 -11.70 25.51 -7.38
N LYS A 101 -11.59 25.74 -8.70
CA LYS A 101 -10.59 25.06 -9.55
C LYS A 101 -9.16 25.37 -9.15
N VAL A 102 -8.86 26.60 -8.77
CA VAL A 102 -7.52 26.97 -8.28
C VAL A 102 -7.20 26.21 -6.99
N VAL A 103 -8.11 26.23 -6.01
CA VAL A 103 -7.95 25.49 -4.75
C VAL A 103 -7.81 23.98 -4.99
N ALA A 104 -8.57 23.41 -5.93
CA ALA A 104 -8.49 21.99 -6.28
C ALA A 104 -7.12 21.63 -6.89
N LEU A 105 -6.56 22.47 -7.76
CA LEU A 105 -5.22 22.27 -8.31
C LEU A 105 -4.15 22.36 -7.21
N GLU A 106 -4.23 23.36 -6.34
CA GLU A 106 -3.31 23.50 -5.20
C GLU A 106 -3.38 22.26 -4.27
N LEU A 107 -4.58 21.77 -3.98
CA LEU A 107 -4.79 20.59 -3.13
C LEU A 107 -4.19 19.34 -3.76
N ARG A 108 -4.37 19.15 -5.07
CA ARG A 108 -3.76 18.04 -5.81
C ARG A 108 -2.23 18.09 -5.73
N ASP A 109 -1.64 19.26 -5.93
CA ASP A 109 -0.19 19.44 -5.92
C ASP A 109 0.36 19.22 -4.48
N LEU A 110 -0.31 19.76 -3.43
CA LEU A 110 0.02 19.50 -2.04
C LEU A 110 -0.01 17.99 -1.68
N ARG A 111 -1.02 17.25 -2.17
CA ARG A 111 -1.07 15.82 -1.95
C ARG A 111 0.06 15.07 -2.67
N ALA A 112 0.46 15.54 -3.85
CA ALA A 112 1.61 14.98 -4.57
C ALA A 112 2.91 15.19 -3.79
N ASP A 113 3.14 16.40 -3.30
CA ASP A 113 4.32 16.74 -2.50
C ASP A 113 4.33 15.98 -1.16
N PHE A 114 3.18 15.89 -0.51
CA PHE A 114 3.04 15.11 0.73
C PHE A 114 3.32 13.62 0.51
N ARG A 115 2.84 13.03 -0.59
CA ARG A 115 3.17 11.64 -0.94
C ARG A 115 4.67 11.45 -1.14
N ASN A 116 5.35 12.40 -1.78
CA ASN A 116 6.80 12.34 -1.96
C ASN A 116 7.54 12.39 -0.61
N LEU A 117 7.15 13.30 0.28
CA LEU A 117 7.71 13.39 1.64
C LEU A 117 7.52 12.07 2.42
N LEU A 118 6.31 11.48 2.37
CA LEU A 118 6.04 10.21 3.03
C LEU A 118 6.80 9.05 2.39
N ALA A 119 7.00 9.07 1.06
CA ALA A 119 7.76 8.03 0.35
C ALA A 119 9.23 8.02 0.80
N GLU A 120 9.86 9.18 1.04
CA GLU A 120 11.21 9.26 1.60
C GLU A 120 11.29 8.58 2.98
N LYS A 121 10.34 8.84 3.85
CA LYS A 121 10.26 8.22 5.19
C LYS A 121 10.03 6.71 5.11
N ASN A 122 9.07 6.29 4.29
CA ASN A 122 8.69 4.89 4.16
C ASN A 122 9.80 4.05 3.50
N ALA A 123 10.54 4.62 2.55
CA ALA A 123 11.67 3.93 1.92
C ALA A 123 12.75 3.52 2.94
N LEU A 124 12.91 4.30 4.01
CA LEU A 124 13.82 3.96 5.09
C LEU A 124 13.23 2.91 6.03
N ASP A 125 11.94 3.01 6.36
CA ASP A 125 11.26 2.07 7.25
C ASP A 125 11.23 0.63 6.69
N THR A 126 11.11 0.47 5.37
CA THR A 126 11.16 -0.84 4.72
C THR A 126 12.49 -1.58 4.92
N ASN A 127 13.57 -0.86 5.26
CA ASN A 127 14.87 -1.44 5.58
C ASN A 127 15.02 -1.83 7.05
N SER A 128 14.06 -1.49 7.92
CA SER A 128 14.03 -1.98 9.30
C SER A 128 13.76 -3.49 9.36
N ALA A 129 14.12 -4.13 10.47
CA ALA A 129 13.83 -5.55 10.66
C ALA A 129 12.32 -5.84 10.59
N GLU A 130 11.50 -4.97 11.19
CA GLU A 130 10.04 -5.05 11.11
C GLU A 130 9.53 -4.81 9.70
N GLY A 131 10.07 -3.83 8.97
CA GLY A 131 9.67 -3.53 7.60
C GLY A 131 9.92 -4.69 6.64
N GLN A 132 11.11 -5.32 6.74
CA GLN A 132 11.42 -6.53 5.96
C GLN A 132 10.51 -7.70 6.32
N ALA A 133 10.19 -7.87 7.60
CA ALA A 133 9.29 -8.92 8.06
C ALA A 133 7.83 -8.66 7.63
N ASP A 134 7.36 -7.41 7.69
CA ASP A 134 6.03 -7.03 7.21
C ASP A 134 5.87 -7.30 5.70
N ASN A 135 6.91 -7.00 4.90
CA ASN A 135 6.94 -7.30 3.48
C ASN A 135 6.86 -8.83 3.23
N ALA A 136 7.65 -9.63 3.95
CA ALA A 136 7.61 -11.09 3.82
C ALA A 136 6.23 -11.66 4.19
N ARG A 137 5.61 -11.17 5.26
CA ARG A 137 4.26 -11.54 5.65
C ARG A 137 3.24 -11.22 4.57
N PHE A 138 3.31 -10.01 3.99
CA PHE A 138 2.38 -9.61 2.94
C PHE A 138 2.59 -10.41 1.66
N SER A 139 3.84 -10.64 1.24
CA SER A 139 4.16 -11.50 0.10
C SER A 139 3.60 -12.91 0.24
N GLU A 140 3.68 -13.49 1.45
CA GLU A 140 3.09 -14.81 1.71
C GLU A 140 1.56 -14.77 1.63
N LEU A 141 0.90 -13.73 2.15
CA LEU A 141 -0.54 -13.58 1.99
C LEU A 141 -0.95 -13.47 0.51
N VAL A 142 -0.21 -12.70 -0.30
CA VAL A 142 -0.45 -12.59 -1.74
C VAL A 142 -0.33 -13.97 -2.39
N ARG A 143 0.77 -14.70 -2.11
CA ARG A 143 1.01 -16.05 -2.63
C ARG A 143 -0.13 -17.02 -2.33
N LEU A 144 -0.62 -17.02 -1.07
CA LEU A 144 -1.68 -17.91 -0.61
C LEU A 144 -3.07 -17.54 -1.14
N CYS A 145 -3.30 -16.25 -1.44
CA CYS A 145 -4.61 -15.74 -1.83
C CYS A 145 -4.82 -15.69 -3.35
N ILE A 146 -3.75 -15.73 -4.16
CA ILE A 146 -3.84 -15.85 -5.62
C ILE A 146 -4.04 -17.30 -5.97
N ILE A 147 -5.21 -17.65 -6.52
CA ILE A 147 -5.59 -19.00 -6.89
C ILE A 147 -5.91 -19.09 -8.38
N ASP A 148 -5.64 -20.25 -8.95
CA ASP A 148 -5.99 -20.55 -10.32
C ASP A 148 -7.51 -20.72 -10.41
N PRO A 149 -8.20 -20.03 -11.33
CA PRO A 149 -9.67 -20.03 -11.41
C PRO A 149 -10.25 -21.39 -11.80
N ASP A 150 -9.49 -22.23 -12.52
CA ASP A 150 -9.96 -23.51 -13.02
C ASP A 150 -9.74 -24.64 -12.00
N THR A 151 -8.54 -24.69 -11.40
CA THR A 151 -8.17 -25.75 -10.46
C THR A 151 -8.52 -25.42 -9.01
N ARG A 152 -8.75 -24.15 -8.68
CA ARG A 152 -9.00 -23.65 -7.32
C ARG A 152 -7.84 -23.90 -6.35
N GLN A 153 -6.64 -24.13 -6.87
CA GLN A 153 -5.43 -24.30 -6.10
C GLN A 153 -4.61 -23.01 -6.08
N PRO A 154 -3.75 -22.77 -5.07
CA PRO A 154 -2.80 -21.68 -5.10
C PRO A 154 -1.99 -21.69 -6.39
N ARG A 155 -1.90 -20.54 -7.07
CA ARG A 155 -1.17 -20.40 -8.33
C ARG A 155 0.34 -20.57 -8.14
N PHE A 156 0.83 -20.20 -6.98
CA PHE A 156 2.22 -20.35 -6.58
C PHE A 156 2.35 -21.44 -5.52
N PRO A 157 2.96 -22.59 -5.83
CA PRO A 157 3.08 -23.70 -4.91
C PRO A 157 3.97 -23.37 -3.70
N ASP A 158 4.97 -22.51 -3.91
CA ASP A 158 5.92 -22.11 -2.88
C ASP A 158 6.40 -20.65 -3.09
N GLN A 159 7.20 -20.16 -2.13
CA GLN A 159 7.72 -18.80 -2.15
C GLN A 159 8.66 -18.58 -3.34
N GLN A 160 9.44 -19.57 -3.75
CA GLN A 160 10.36 -19.46 -4.88
C GLN A 160 9.60 -19.23 -6.19
N ALA A 161 8.48 -19.92 -6.40
CA ALA A 161 7.63 -19.73 -7.56
C ALA A 161 6.98 -18.33 -7.57
N TYR A 162 6.61 -17.81 -6.39
CA TYR A 162 6.12 -16.44 -6.24
C TYR A 162 7.22 -15.41 -6.53
N ASP A 163 8.40 -15.56 -5.94
CA ASP A 163 9.52 -14.62 -6.12
C ASP A 163 9.95 -14.52 -7.59
N ALA A 164 9.82 -15.60 -8.35
CA ALA A 164 10.15 -15.62 -9.78
C ALA A 164 9.15 -14.81 -10.64
N GLN A 165 7.96 -14.53 -10.16
CA GLN A 165 6.89 -13.85 -10.90
C GLN A 165 6.29 -12.66 -10.14
N GLY A 166 6.80 -12.33 -8.95
CA GLY A 166 6.23 -11.29 -8.08
C GLY A 166 6.22 -9.89 -8.68
N ASP A 167 7.05 -9.64 -9.71
CA ASP A 167 7.15 -8.38 -10.45
C ASP A 167 6.34 -8.38 -11.77
N GLU A 168 5.56 -9.44 -12.04
CA GLU A 168 4.62 -9.47 -13.15
C GLU A 168 3.47 -8.46 -12.92
N PRO A 169 3.05 -7.70 -13.96
CA PRO A 169 2.01 -6.68 -13.81
C PRO A 169 0.73 -7.21 -13.17
N TRP A 170 0.26 -8.39 -13.59
CA TRP A 170 -0.94 -9.02 -13.03
C TRP A 170 -0.79 -9.44 -11.57
N VAL A 171 0.42 -9.80 -11.11
CA VAL A 171 0.69 -10.13 -9.69
C VAL A 171 0.67 -8.86 -8.85
N VAL A 172 1.28 -7.78 -9.35
CA VAL A 172 1.27 -6.46 -8.69
C VAL A 172 -0.17 -5.94 -8.55
N GLU A 173 -0.99 -6.09 -9.59
CA GLU A 173 -2.40 -5.73 -9.55
C GLU A 173 -3.18 -6.57 -8.52
N ALA A 174 -2.99 -7.89 -8.52
CA ALA A 174 -3.61 -8.78 -7.54
C ALA A 174 -3.17 -8.45 -6.10
N ALA A 175 -1.90 -8.11 -5.89
CA ALA A 175 -1.39 -7.68 -4.58
C ALA A 175 -2.04 -6.36 -4.11
N SER A 176 -2.21 -5.39 -5.01
CA SER A 176 -2.89 -4.13 -4.72
C SER A 176 -4.36 -4.36 -4.34
N GLU A 177 -5.06 -5.20 -5.09
CA GLU A 177 -6.45 -5.58 -4.78
C GLU A 177 -6.55 -6.33 -3.44
N LEU A 178 -5.60 -7.23 -3.14
CA LEU A 178 -5.54 -7.91 -1.84
C LEU A 178 -5.33 -6.92 -0.70
N ALA A 179 -4.43 -5.95 -0.85
CA ALA A 179 -4.22 -4.90 0.13
C ALA A 179 -5.52 -4.12 0.38
N SER A 180 -6.25 -3.76 -0.69
CA SER A 180 -7.55 -3.10 -0.58
C SER A 180 -8.56 -3.93 0.19
N MET A 181 -8.62 -5.26 -0.05
CA MET A 181 -9.51 -6.17 0.67
C MET A 181 -9.15 -6.32 2.15
N ILE A 182 -7.85 -6.37 2.49
CA ILE A 182 -7.36 -6.56 3.86
C ILE A 182 -7.53 -5.30 4.69
N TYR A 183 -7.16 -4.15 4.12
CA TYR A 183 -7.14 -2.86 4.82
C TYR A 183 -8.43 -2.07 4.68
N GLY A 184 -9.40 -2.58 3.92
CA GLY A 184 -10.68 -1.90 3.69
C GLY A 184 -10.50 -0.58 2.93
N LEU A 185 -9.53 -0.53 2.03
CA LEU A 185 -9.29 0.66 1.21
C LEU A 185 -10.43 0.82 0.20
N ASP A 186 -10.92 2.05 0.07
CA ASP A 186 -11.91 2.38 -0.95
C ASP A 186 -11.25 2.37 -2.33
N PRO A 187 -11.66 1.47 -3.27
CA PRO A 187 -11.12 1.46 -4.63
C PRO A 187 -11.34 2.77 -5.38
N ASP A 188 -12.38 3.53 -4.99
CA ASP A 188 -12.72 4.81 -5.58
C ASP A 188 -12.20 6.00 -4.75
N TYR A 189 -11.32 5.76 -3.78
CA TYR A 189 -10.78 6.81 -2.90
C TYR A 189 -10.25 7.99 -3.70
N ASP A 190 -9.42 7.75 -4.71
CA ASP A 190 -8.86 8.83 -5.54
C ASP A 190 -9.95 9.59 -6.31
N LYS A 191 -10.98 8.88 -6.83
CA LYS A 191 -12.10 9.51 -7.53
C LYS A 191 -12.95 10.36 -6.60
N ASN A 192 -13.04 9.97 -5.32
CA ASN A 192 -13.85 10.62 -4.29
C ASN A 192 -13.13 11.79 -3.61
N LEU A 193 -11.87 12.07 -3.95
CA LEU A 193 -11.15 13.24 -3.45
C LEU A 193 -11.88 14.53 -3.81
N GLU A 194 -11.90 15.50 -2.88
CA GLU A 194 -12.66 16.73 -3.05
C GLU A 194 -12.22 17.51 -4.28
N GLU A 195 -10.91 17.57 -4.56
CA GLU A 195 -10.35 18.24 -5.75
C GLU A 195 -10.86 17.63 -7.05
N ASN A 196 -11.07 16.32 -7.11
CA ASN A 196 -11.49 15.64 -8.34
C ASN A 196 -12.95 15.95 -8.74
N LYS A 197 -13.72 16.52 -7.83
CA LYS A 197 -15.09 17.00 -8.13
C LYS A 197 -15.08 18.31 -8.95
N PHE A 198 -13.94 19.00 -9.01
CA PHE A 198 -13.78 20.30 -9.65
C PHE A 198 -12.81 20.28 -10.85
N LEU A 199 -12.06 19.19 -11.04
CA LEU A 199 -11.11 18.99 -12.12
C LEU A 199 -11.64 18.06 -13.19
#